data_7daac6d98ab0769602a18cc1524da4d2
#
_entry.id   7daac6d98ab0769602a18cc1524da4d2
#
_cell.length_a   1.000
_cell.length_b   1.000
_cell.length_c   1.000
_cell.angle_alpha   90.00
_cell.angle_beta   90.00
_cell.angle_gamma   90.00
#
_symmetry.space_group_name_H-M   'P 1'
#
loop_
_entity.id
_entity.type
_entity.pdbx_description
1 polymer ?
#
loop_
_entity_poly.entity_id
_entity_poly.type
_entity_poly.pdbx_seq_one_letter_code
_entity_poly.pdbx_strand_id
1 'polypeptide(L)'
;MPSEYAELVAALNLTSVPFAEYGWKTRPEGAYGVVQLDGEAGNLTGDGVKQDRSWEGSVDLFYPKLSDRTDLIDEIEETLETVCGASWYLNSTQYETGTGLFHVEWVFEVLDTPQEEDPETPEGGEEDAVSAEG
;
A
#
# COMPACT_ATOMS: atom_id res chain seq x y z
N MET A 1 12.63 3.19 -0.85
CA MET A 1 11.19 2.90 -0.85
C MET A 1 10.97 1.53 -1.43
N PRO A 2 10.28 0.64 -0.74
CA PRO A 2 10.01 -0.68 -1.30
C PRO A 2 9.18 -0.59 -2.57
N SER A 3 9.57 -1.34 -3.58
CA SER A 3 8.88 -1.29 -4.86
C SER A 3 7.46 -1.85 -4.78
N GLU A 4 7.25 -2.84 -3.89
CA GLU A 4 5.92 -3.41 -3.70
C GLU A 4 4.98 -2.39 -3.07
N TYR A 5 5.50 -1.52 -2.19
CA TYR A 5 4.69 -0.45 -1.62
C TYR A 5 4.30 0.56 -2.69
N ALA A 6 5.26 0.96 -3.53
CA ALA A 6 4.94 1.88 -4.62
C ALA A 6 3.89 1.30 -5.55
N GLU A 7 3.98 0.00 -5.80
CA GLU A 7 3.01 -0.71 -6.61
C GLU A 7 1.62 -0.67 -5.96
N LEU A 8 1.58 -0.86 -4.64
CA LEU A 8 0.32 -0.82 -3.91
C LEU A 8 -0.32 0.56 -3.98
N VAL A 9 0.47 1.62 -3.77
CA VAL A 9 -0.04 2.99 -3.84
C VAL A 9 -0.64 3.26 -5.22
N ALA A 10 0.07 2.86 -6.27
CA ALA A 10 -0.42 3.06 -7.63
C ALA A 10 -1.71 2.27 -7.87
N ALA A 11 -1.76 1.02 -7.41
CA ALA A 11 -2.93 0.18 -7.62
C ALA A 11 -4.14 0.71 -6.85
N LEU A 12 -3.94 1.19 -5.63
CA LEU A 12 -5.03 1.78 -4.86
C LEU A 12 -5.63 2.98 -5.57
N ASN A 13 -4.79 3.75 -6.26
CA ASN A 13 -5.27 4.93 -6.98
C ASN A 13 -5.91 4.60 -8.32
N LEU A 14 -5.93 3.33 -8.70
CA LEU A 14 -6.72 2.88 -9.85
C LEU A 14 -8.12 2.44 -9.44
N THR A 15 -8.39 2.35 -8.14
CA THR A 15 -9.73 2.05 -7.67
C THR A 15 -10.60 3.30 -7.77
N SER A 16 -11.87 3.18 -7.40
CA SER A 16 -12.77 4.33 -7.43
C SER A 16 -12.50 5.33 -6.30
N VAL A 17 -11.56 5.01 -5.41
CA VAL A 17 -11.26 5.83 -4.23
C VAL A 17 -9.90 6.49 -4.39
N PRO A 18 -9.80 7.82 -4.23
CA PRO A 18 -8.49 8.46 -4.27
C PRO A 18 -7.74 8.21 -2.96
N PHE A 19 -6.44 7.95 -3.08
CA PHE A 19 -5.57 7.68 -1.93
C PHE A 19 -4.42 8.68 -1.88
N ALA A 20 -4.12 9.15 -0.68
CA ALA A 20 -2.91 9.93 -0.44
C ALA A 20 -2.03 9.17 0.53
N GLU A 21 -0.72 9.39 0.44
CA GLU A 21 0.21 8.81 1.39
C GLU A 21 0.27 9.69 2.62
N TYR A 22 0.15 9.06 3.80
CA TYR A 22 0.27 9.67 5.12
C TYR A 22 -0.81 10.67 5.49
N GLY A 23 -1.59 11.16 4.53
CA GLY A 23 -2.71 12.04 4.84
C GLY A 23 -3.00 13.02 3.74
N TRP A 24 -4.07 13.76 3.92
CA TRP A 24 -4.54 14.72 2.94
C TRP A 24 -4.37 16.13 3.49
N LYS A 25 -3.86 17.02 2.65
CA LYS A 25 -3.84 18.44 2.98
C LYS A 25 -5.26 18.98 3.03
N THR A 26 -6.04 18.63 1.99
CA THR A 26 -7.46 18.94 1.92
C THR A 26 -8.16 17.67 1.50
N ARG A 27 -8.92 17.08 2.42
CA ARG A 27 -9.51 15.78 2.09
C ARG A 27 -10.61 15.95 1.05
N PRO A 28 -10.77 14.95 0.16
CA PRO A 28 -11.82 14.98 -0.84
C PRO A 28 -13.20 14.89 -0.21
N GLU A 29 -14.20 15.32 -0.95
CA GLU A 29 -15.58 15.00 -0.61
C GLU A 29 -15.82 13.55 -1.01
N GLY A 30 -16.70 12.89 -0.28
CA GLY A 30 -17.00 11.50 -0.55
C GLY A 30 -15.97 10.58 0.05
N ALA A 31 -15.79 9.42 -0.57
CA ALA A 31 -14.86 8.43 -0.05
C ALA A 31 -13.42 8.81 -0.38
N TYR A 32 -12.53 8.54 0.54
CA TYR A 32 -11.10 8.76 0.30
C TYR A 32 -10.30 7.80 1.16
N GLY A 33 -9.03 7.65 0.85
CA GLY A 33 -8.17 6.75 1.59
C GLY A 33 -6.82 7.34 1.92
N VAL A 34 -6.16 6.72 2.87
CA VAL A 34 -4.80 7.05 3.26
C VAL A 34 -4.01 5.75 3.29
N VAL A 35 -2.82 5.78 2.73
CA VAL A 35 -1.93 4.61 2.76
C VAL A 35 -0.58 5.08 3.28
N GLN A 36 0.05 4.25 4.11
CA GLN A 36 1.34 4.63 4.66
C GLN A 36 2.13 3.41 5.09
N LEU A 37 3.44 3.58 5.15
CA LEU A 37 4.32 2.62 5.79
C LEU A 37 4.53 3.08 7.22
N ASP A 38 4.40 2.14 8.15
CA ASP A 38 4.55 2.46 9.57
C ASP A 38 5.94 2.13 10.06
N GLY A 39 6.60 1.19 9.43
CA GLY A 39 7.94 0.83 9.81
C GLY A 39 8.32 -0.52 9.28
N GLU A 40 9.50 -0.95 9.66
CA GLU A 40 10.02 -2.25 9.25
C GLU A 40 9.44 -3.32 10.15
N ALA A 41 8.95 -4.40 9.57
CA ALA A 41 8.48 -5.53 10.35
C ALA A 41 9.67 -6.22 10.99
N GLY A 42 9.52 -6.73 12.21
CA GLY A 42 10.61 -7.38 12.91
C GLY A 42 10.91 -8.74 12.30
N ASN A 43 12.00 -8.84 11.60
CA ASN A 43 12.23 -9.93 10.69
C ASN A 43 13.73 -10.18 10.53
N LEU A 44 14.37 -10.52 11.63
CA LEU A 44 15.81 -10.77 11.64
C LEU A 44 16.07 -12.25 11.46
N THR A 45 17.15 -12.56 10.75
CA THR A 45 17.60 -13.92 10.67
C THR A 45 18.31 -14.33 11.95
N GLY A 46 18.58 -15.61 12.10
CA GLY A 46 19.17 -16.11 13.32
C GLY A 46 20.58 -15.60 13.60
N ASP A 47 21.29 -15.15 12.58
CA ASP A 47 22.65 -14.61 12.76
C ASP A 47 22.65 -13.09 12.86
N GLY A 48 21.49 -12.48 12.90
CA GLY A 48 21.37 -11.04 13.05
C GLY A 48 21.50 -10.28 11.73
N VAL A 49 21.65 -10.97 10.63
CA VAL A 49 21.76 -10.34 9.31
C VAL A 49 20.41 -10.39 8.61
N LYS A 50 19.97 -9.25 8.11
CA LYS A 50 18.71 -9.19 7.39
C LYS A 50 18.88 -9.69 5.98
N GLN A 51 18.13 -10.73 5.63
CA GLN A 51 18.16 -11.28 4.29
C GLN A 51 17.16 -10.56 3.39
N ASP A 52 15.92 -10.51 3.85
CA ASP A 52 14.85 -9.80 3.16
C ASP A 52 14.25 -8.84 4.15
N ARG A 53 13.89 -7.69 3.69
CA ARG A 53 13.23 -6.71 4.54
C ARG A 53 11.74 -6.76 4.30
N SER A 54 10.99 -6.75 5.39
CA SER A 54 9.53 -6.61 5.34
C SER A 54 9.19 -5.27 5.92
N TRP A 55 8.22 -4.62 5.31
CA TRP A 55 7.70 -3.34 5.81
C TRP A 55 6.24 -3.50 6.11
N GLU A 56 5.83 -2.94 7.22
CA GLU A 56 4.44 -2.98 7.66
C GLU A 56 3.81 -1.62 7.46
N GLY A 57 2.58 -1.60 6.99
CA GLY A 57 1.87 -0.36 6.79
C GLY A 57 0.39 -0.54 6.97
N SER A 58 -0.34 0.52 6.70
CA SER A 58 -1.78 0.52 6.85
C SER A 58 -2.46 1.20 5.68
N VAL A 59 -3.67 0.75 5.39
CA VAL A 59 -4.57 1.36 4.44
C VAL A 59 -5.82 1.74 5.21
N ASP A 60 -6.21 3.01 5.14
CA ASP A 60 -7.39 3.50 5.80
C ASP A 60 -8.37 4.00 4.76
N LEU A 61 -9.61 3.56 4.86
CA LEU A 61 -10.69 3.96 3.97
C LEU A 61 -11.73 4.72 4.78
N PHE A 62 -12.09 5.91 4.29
CA PHE A 62 -13.14 6.72 4.92
C PHE A 62 -14.25 6.91 3.91
N TYR A 63 -15.50 6.71 4.32
CA TYR A 63 -16.62 6.87 3.39
C TYR A 63 -17.87 7.28 4.16
N PRO A 64 -18.73 8.12 3.53
CA PRO A 64 -19.87 8.69 4.24
C PRO A 64 -21.15 7.86 4.19
N LYS A 65 -21.29 6.95 3.23
CA LYS A 65 -22.54 6.24 3.02
C LYS A 65 -22.37 4.76 3.29
N LEU A 66 -23.14 4.26 4.25
CA LEU A 66 -23.09 2.84 4.58
C LEU A 66 -23.40 1.95 3.38
N SER A 67 -24.25 2.43 2.47
CA SER A 67 -24.62 1.64 1.29
C SER A 67 -23.46 1.36 0.36
N ASP A 68 -22.36 2.12 0.45
CA ASP A 68 -21.19 1.91 -0.40
C ASP A 68 -20.21 0.90 0.18
N ARG A 69 -20.46 0.44 1.39
CA ARG A 69 -19.49 -0.34 2.16
C ARG A 69 -18.96 -1.57 1.44
N THR A 70 -19.88 -2.41 0.98
CA THR A 70 -19.47 -3.69 0.39
C THR A 70 -18.61 -3.48 -0.84
N ASP A 71 -19.05 -2.59 -1.73
CA ASP A 71 -18.32 -2.36 -2.97
C ASP A 71 -16.94 -1.77 -2.71
N LEU A 72 -16.85 -0.81 -1.78
CA LEU A 72 -15.57 -0.16 -1.49
C LEU A 72 -14.61 -1.12 -0.80
N ILE A 73 -15.09 -1.90 0.17
CA ILE A 73 -14.25 -2.86 0.86
C ILE A 73 -13.75 -3.91 -0.12
N ASP A 74 -14.64 -4.44 -0.96
CA ASP A 74 -14.25 -5.47 -1.92
C ASP A 74 -13.17 -4.95 -2.86
N GLU A 75 -13.31 -3.71 -3.32
CA GLU A 75 -12.36 -3.11 -4.24
C GLU A 75 -10.97 -2.99 -3.61
N ILE A 76 -10.92 -2.52 -2.36
CA ILE A 76 -9.66 -2.35 -1.66
C ILE A 76 -9.04 -3.72 -1.36
N GLU A 77 -9.83 -4.67 -0.92
CA GLU A 77 -9.30 -5.99 -0.56
C GLU A 77 -8.79 -6.74 -1.77
N GLU A 78 -9.45 -6.59 -2.90
CA GLU A 78 -8.97 -7.18 -4.14
C GLU A 78 -7.60 -6.60 -4.52
N THR A 79 -7.43 -5.30 -4.34
CA THR A 79 -6.16 -4.65 -4.62
C THR A 79 -5.07 -5.14 -3.68
N LEU A 80 -5.38 -5.24 -2.38
CA LEU A 80 -4.42 -5.75 -1.41
C LEU A 80 -4.02 -7.18 -1.74
N GLU A 81 -4.98 -8.01 -2.10
CA GLU A 81 -4.71 -9.39 -2.45
C GLU A 81 -3.81 -9.50 -3.68
N THR A 82 -4.05 -8.65 -4.67
CA THR A 82 -3.27 -8.67 -5.90
C THR A 82 -1.83 -8.27 -5.66
N VAL A 83 -1.59 -7.25 -4.83
CA VAL A 83 -0.24 -6.73 -4.63
C VAL A 83 0.48 -7.43 -3.50
N CYS A 84 -0.20 -7.69 -2.39
CA CYS A 84 0.42 -8.20 -1.18
C CYS A 84 0.19 -9.68 -0.94
N GLY A 85 -0.58 -10.35 -1.81
CA GLY A 85 -0.92 -11.75 -1.62
C GLY A 85 -1.73 -11.93 -0.35
N ALA A 86 -1.26 -12.79 0.54
CA ALA A 86 -1.95 -13.07 1.79
C ALA A 86 -1.44 -12.21 2.95
N SER A 87 -0.56 -11.25 2.67
CA SER A 87 0.11 -10.49 3.73
C SER A 87 -0.68 -9.24 4.09
N TRP A 88 -1.95 -9.40 4.41
CA TRP A 88 -2.78 -8.29 4.85
C TRP A 88 -3.95 -8.83 5.68
N TYR A 89 -4.51 -7.97 6.51
CA TYR A 89 -5.73 -8.33 7.23
C TYR A 89 -6.51 -7.08 7.56
N LEU A 90 -7.82 -7.25 7.72
CA LEU A 90 -8.69 -6.15 8.14
C LEU A 90 -8.53 -6.00 9.65
N ASN A 91 -8.15 -4.81 10.07
CA ASN A 91 -7.83 -4.55 11.46
C ASN A 91 -9.02 -3.99 12.23
N SER A 92 -9.75 -3.06 11.65
CA SER A 92 -10.88 -2.45 12.38
C SER A 92 -11.88 -1.84 11.44
N THR A 93 -13.12 -1.76 11.91
CA THR A 93 -14.15 -0.98 11.26
C THR A 93 -14.82 -0.15 12.34
N GLN A 94 -15.05 1.12 12.06
CA GLN A 94 -15.66 2.00 13.03
C GLN A 94 -16.44 3.12 12.35
N TYR A 95 -17.25 3.79 13.13
CA TYR A 95 -17.97 4.98 12.68
C TYR A 95 -17.48 6.14 13.53
N GLU A 96 -17.05 7.21 12.89
CA GLU A 96 -16.52 8.37 13.59
C GLU A 96 -17.60 9.42 13.68
N THR A 97 -18.16 9.61 14.87
CA THR A 97 -19.26 10.54 15.05
C THR A 97 -18.86 11.98 14.79
N GLY A 98 -17.58 12.31 15.06
CA GLY A 98 -17.11 13.68 14.84
C GLY A 98 -17.06 14.10 13.38
N THR A 99 -16.83 13.14 12.48
CA THR A 99 -16.73 13.44 11.05
C THR A 99 -17.92 12.93 10.26
N GLY A 100 -18.69 12.02 10.83
CA GLY A 100 -19.78 11.39 10.11
C GLY A 100 -19.31 10.38 9.08
N LEU A 101 -18.09 9.86 9.24
CA LEU A 101 -17.53 8.95 8.28
C LEU A 101 -17.37 7.56 8.88
N PHE A 102 -17.59 6.54 8.06
CA PHE A 102 -17.18 5.18 8.39
C PHE A 102 -15.71 5.04 8.07
N HIS A 103 -15.01 4.29 8.90
CA HIS A 103 -13.56 4.15 8.79
C HIS A 103 -13.20 2.67 8.87
N VAL A 104 -12.49 2.19 7.86
CA VAL A 104 -12.01 0.81 7.82
C VAL A 104 -10.51 0.87 7.70
N GLU A 105 -9.83 0.04 8.50
CA GLU A 105 -8.37 -0.01 8.48
C GLU A 105 -7.90 -1.42 8.20
N TRP A 106 -6.96 -1.54 7.28
CA TRP A 106 -6.25 -2.78 6.99
C TRP A 106 -4.78 -2.59 7.33
N VAL A 107 -4.15 -3.69 7.72
CA VAL A 107 -2.71 -3.74 7.90
C VAL A 107 -2.14 -4.65 6.83
N PHE A 108 -1.00 -4.25 6.25
CA PHE A 108 -0.37 -5.05 5.20
C PHE A 108 1.12 -5.14 5.44
N GLU A 109 1.75 -6.12 4.80
CA GLU A 109 3.19 -6.23 4.74
C GLU A 109 3.63 -6.30 3.29
N VAL A 110 4.72 -5.64 2.98
CA VAL A 110 5.33 -5.69 1.66
C VAL A 110 6.79 -6.06 1.82
N LEU A 111 7.30 -6.75 0.82
CA LEU A 111 8.70 -7.16 0.82
C LEU A 111 9.54 -6.15 0.07
N ASP A 112 10.75 -5.98 0.57
CA ASP A 112 11.75 -5.17 -0.10
C ASP A 112 12.98 -6.06 -0.22
N THR A 113 12.94 -6.93 -1.20
CA THR A 113 14.06 -7.83 -1.43
C THR A 113 15.24 -7.01 -1.92
N PRO A 114 16.41 -7.16 -1.30
CA PRO A 114 17.58 -6.44 -1.79
C PRO A 114 17.78 -6.75 -3.25
N GLN A 115 17.76 -5.72 -4.09
CA GLN A 115 17.91 -5.93 -5.49
C GLN A 115 19.32 -6.08 -5.81
N GLU A 116 19.46 -6.98 -6.52
CA GLU A 116 20.63 -6.95 -7.14
C GLU A 116 20.41 -6.18 -8.34
N GLU A 117 20.05 -5.61 -8.44
CA GLU A 117 19.54 -5.01 -9.22
C GLU A 117 19.86 -4.99 -10.20
N ASP A 118 19.84 -5.30 -10.14
CA ASP A 118 19.95 -5.41 -10.87
C ASP A 118 20.35 -4.96 -11.67
N PRO A 119 20.72 -5.25 -12.14
CA PRO A 119 21.09 -4.99 -12.73
C PRO A 119 21.14 -4.41 -13.66
N GLU A 120 20.99 -4.72 -13.42
CA GLU A 120 20.88 -4.50 -14.20
C GLU A 120 20.67 -3.90 -14.77
N THR A 121 20.92 -4.05 -14.71
CA THR A 121 20.67 -3.74 -15.24
C THR A 121 20.66 -2.91 -15.62
N PRO A 122 20.92 -2.97 -15.88
CA PRO A 122 20.90 -2.48 -16.33
C PRO A 122 20.75 -1.51 -16.59
N GLU A 123 20.90 -1.59 -16.51
CA GLU A 123 20.57 -1.10 -16.94
C GLU A 123 20.20 -0.50 -17.15
N GLY A 124 20.65 -0.43 -17.13
CA GLY A 124 20.24 -0.27 -17.74
C GLY A 124 19.84 0.20 -17.86
N GLY A 125 20.17 0.38 -17.92
CA GLY A 125 19.75 0.48 -18.56
C GLY A 125 19.30 1.05 -18.70
N GLU A 126 19.36 1.01 -18.71
CA GLU A 126 18.92 1.31 -19.40
C GLU A 126 18.43 1.81 -19.62
N GLU A 127 18.68 1.69 -19.51
CA GLU A 127 18.29 1.95 -20.22
C GLU A 127 17.91 2.44 -20.39
N ASP A 128 18.23 2.29 -20.27
CA ASP A 128 17.95 2.61 -21.00
C ASP A 128 17.70 2.95 -21.15
N ALA A 129 18.08 2.53 -20.93
CA ALA A 129 17.88 2.58 -21.58
C ALA A 129 17.73 2.86 -21.84
N VAL A 130 18.03 2.68 -21.80
CA VAL A 130 17.83 2.71 -22.49
C VAL A 130 17.78 2.88 -22.70
N SER A 131 18.14 2.58 -22.60
CA SER A 131 18.06 2.53 -23.25
C SER A 131 18.04 2.75 -23.45
N ALA A 132 18.44 2.35 -23.39
CA ALA A 132 18.45 2.30 -23.93
C ALA A 132 18.46 2.47 -24.05
N GLU A 133 18.78 2.22 -24.08
CA GLU A 133 18.74 2.13 -24.45
C GLU A 133 18.64 2.25 -24.48
N GLY A 134 19.35 2.06 -24.33
CA GLY A 134 19.22 1.73 -24.58
C GLY A 134 19.04 2.12 -24.66
#